data_7ac5f15efc0f8016f0849ea2fdf8c5bc
#
_entry.id   7ac5f15efc0f8016f0849ea2fdf8c5bc
#
_cell.length_a   1.000
_cell.length_b   1.000
_cell.length_c   1.000
_cell.angle_alpha   90.00
_cell.angle_beta   90.00
_cell.angle_gamma   90.00
#
_symmetry.space_group_name_H-M   'P 1'
#
loop_
_entity.id
_entity.type
_entity.pdbx_description
1 polymer ?
#
loop_
_entity_poly.entity_id
_entity_poly.type
_entity_poly.pdbx_seq_one_letter_code
_entity_poly.pdbx_strand_id
1 'polypeptide(L)'
;ELSEEDVISLWAYNLDLEEPQGKCDGFVLIDSKTCTVYEDGKEKMSVSLDSVDEFRFSAGVGCVFAEYTNKDGETFMISRADCHHKPKIASAVKAVNNFMRYDEHAFHKHAPQDLVCPKCGRAYRPGSETCLTCFSKRKMIRRLWDVAKPYKWYIFASMMIFVLTSAV
;
A
#
# COMPACT_ATOMS: atom_id res chain seq x y z
N GLU A 1 -2.59 4.33 30.18
CA GLU A 1 -1.96 3.04 29.82
C GLU A 1 -2.80 2.47 28.69
N LEU A 2 -2.34 2.61 27.43
CA LEU A 2 -2.96 1.99 26.27
C LEU A 2 -2.60 0.51 26.30
N SER A 3 -3.57 -0.38 26.27
CA SER A 3 -3.29 -1.81 26.09
C SER A 3 -2.87 -2.04 24.62
N GLU A 4 -1.90 -2.92 24.37
CA GLU A 4 -1.48 -3.26 23.01
C GLU A 4 -2.63 -3.83 22.16
N GLU A 5 -3.69 -4.29 22.79
CA GLU A 5 -4.88 -4.85 22.14
C GLU A 5 -5.81 -3.79 21.52
N ASP A 6 -5.70 -2.52 21.94
CA ASP A 6 -6.55 -1.44 21.44
C ASP A 6 -5.94 -0.70 20.25
N VAL A 7 -4.68 -0.95 19.90
CA VAL A 7 -3.99 -0.27 18.79
C VAL A 7 -4.30 -0.94 17.45
N ILE A 8 -5.01 -0.22 16.57
CA ILE A 8 -5.35 -0.69 15.24
C ILE A 8 -4.18 -0.49 14.27
N SER A 9 -3.53 0.67 14.36
CA SER A 9 -2.44 1.00 13.44
C SER A 9 -1.47 2.00 14.06
N LEU A 10 -0.18 1.82 13.72
CA LEU A 10 0.90 2.71 14.12
C LEU A 10 1.88 2.86 12.96
N TRP A 11 2.21 4.10 12.58
CA TRP A 11 3.28 4.36 11.61
C TRP A 11 4.06 5.62 11.96
N ALA A 12 5.34 5.61 11.64
CA ALA A 12 6.22 6.76 11.76
C ALA A 12 6.25 7.58 10.48
N TYR A 13 6.47 8.88 10.60
CA TYR A 13 6.73 9.80 9.51
C TYR A 13 7.91 10.73 9.85
N ASN A 14 8.54 11.33 8.83
CA ASN A 14 9.81 12.00 8.98
C ASN A 14 9.88 13.38 8.30
N LEU A 15 8.78 13.88 7.80
CA LEU A 15 8.70 15.21 7.18
C LEU A 15 7.65 16.06 7.88
N ASP A 16 8.03 17.30 8.20
CA ASP A 16 7.14 18.27 8.81
C ASP A 16 5.91 18.54 7.94
N LEU A 17 4.76 18.72 8.57
CA LEU A 17 3.50 19.01 7.89
C LEU A 17 3.43 20.45 7.41
N GLU A 18 4.04 21.39 8.13
CA GLU A 18 3.96 22.82 7.89
C GLU A 18 5.14 23.31 7.04
N GLU A 19 6.36 22.79 7.29
CA GLU A 19 7.55 23.17 6.56
C GLU A 19 7.89 22.18 5.44
N PRO A 20 7.91 22.59 4.14
CA PRO A 20 8.16 21.70 3.03
C PRO A 20 9.51 20.96 3.06
N GLN A 21 10.52 21.54 3.71
CA GLN A 21 11.87 20.97 3.85
C GLN A 21 12.19 20.57 5.30
N GLY A 22 11.26 20.78 6.23
CA GLY A 22 11.39 20.40 7.63
C GLY A 22 11.45 18.88 7.79
N LYS A 23 12.29 18.43 8.70
CA LYS A 23 12.34 17.03 9.15
C LYS A 23 11.87 17.01 10.60
N CYS A 24 11.05 16.02 10.92
CA CYS A 24 10.56 15.79 12.27
C CYS A 24 10.60 14.28 12.56
N ASP A 25 10.55 13.95 13.83
CA ASP A 25 10.31 12.59 14.30
C ASP A 25 8.86 12.48 14.76
N GLY A 26 8.00 12.08 13.82
CA GLY A 26 6.58 11.97 14.07
C GLY A 26 6.08 10.53 13.98
N PHE A 27 4.98 10.27 14.69
CA PHE A 27 4.23 9.03 14.52
C PHE A 27 2.72 9.27 14.67
N VAL A 28 1.96 8.46 13.98
CA VAL A 28 0.50 8.45 14.04
C VAL A 28 0.09 7.17 14.75
N LEU A 29 -0.70 7.32 15.79
CA LEU A 29 -1.29 6.24 16.56
C LEU A 29 -2.81 6.25 16.33
N ILE A 30 -3.36 5.13 15.91
CA ILE A 30 -4.80 4.96 15.75
C ILE A 30 -5.25 3.82 16.64
N ASP A 31 -6.10 4.15 17.58
CA ASP A 31 -6.80 3.19 18.42
C ASP A 31 -8.26 3.01 17.96
N SER A 32 -9.06 2.25 18.69
CA SER A 32 -10.47 1.96 18.37
C SER A 32 -11.39 3.19 18.34
N LYS A 33 -10.96 4.34 18.89
CA LYS A 33 -11.77 5.55 19.05
C LYS A 33 -11.14 6.80 18.48
N THR A 34 -9.80 6.90 18.52
CA THR A 34 -9.08 8.12 18.21
C THR A 34 -7.90 7.88 17.27
N CYS A 35 -7.64 8.90 16.46
CA CYS A 35 -6.42 9.04 15.67
C CYS A 35 -5.60 10.17 16.30
N THR A 36 -4.42 9.85 16.85
CA THR A 36 -3.56 10.82 17.51
C THR A 36 -2.23 10.94 16.76
N VAL A 37 -1.85 12.16 16.46
CA VAL A 37 -0.61 12.50 15.77
C VAL A 37 0.36 13.09 16.79
N TYR A 38 1.55 12.51 16.86
CA TYR A 38 2.65 12.97 17.69
C TYR A 38 3.78 13.48 16.82
N GLU A 39 4.38 14.59 17.23
CA GLU A 39 5.54 15.19 16.58
C GLU A 39 6.54 15.64 17.64
N ASP A 40 7.78 15.20 17.53
CA ASP A 40 8.86 15.44 18.50
C ASP A 40 8.45 15.12 19.95
N GLY A 41 7.71 14.02 20.13
CA GLY A 41 7.24 13.54 21.41
C GLY A 41 6.08 14.33 22.04
N LYS A 42 5.47 15.27 21.30
CA LYS A 42 4.30 16.03 21.75
C LYS A 42 3.09 15.65 20.91
N GLU A 43 1.93 15.62 21.54
CA GLU A 43 0.66 15.48 20.82
C GLU A 43 0.39 16.76 20.03
N LYS A 44 0.29 16.64 18.70
CA LYS A 44 0.00 17.75 17.78
C LYS A 44 -1.50 17.82 17.46
N MET A 45 -2.12 16.66 17.27
CA MET A 45 -3.52 16.57 16.89
C MET A 45 -4.14 15.26 17.38
N SER A 46 -5.37 15.33 17.83
CA SER A 46 -6.18 14.15 18.16
C SER A 46 -7.57 14.30 17.57
N VAL A 47 -8.04 13.27 16.85
CA VAL A 47 -9.30 13.28 16.13
C VAL A 47 -10.09 12.01 16.50
N SER A 48 -11.38 12.14 16.79
CA SER A 48 -12.26 10.99 17.00
C SER A 48 -12.53 10.29 15.66
N LEU A 49 -12.40 8.96 15.62
CA LEU A 49 -12.74 8.16 14.44
C LEU A 49 -14.20 8.28 14.03
N ASP A 50 -15.09 8.57 14.99
CA ASP A 50 -16.52 8.78 14.70
C ASP A 50 -16.78 10.00 13.80
N SER A 51 -15.87 10.98 13.78
CA SER A 51 -15.96 12.17 12.90
C SER A 51 -15.33 11.98 11.53
N VAL A 52 -14.58 10.90 11.34
CA VAL A 52 -13.85 10.59 10.11
C VAL A 52 -14.73 9.74 9.18
N ASP A 53 -14.75 10.07 7.90
CA ASP A 53 -15.42 9.29 6.86
C ASP A 53 -14.44 8.29 6.21
N GLU A 54 -13.27 8.74 5.81
CA GLU A 54 -12.28 7.91 5.13
C GLU A 54 -10.86 8.40 5.38
N PHE A 55 -9.92 7.47 5.52
CA PHE A 55 -8.49 7.76 5.42
C PHE A 55 -8.00 7.53 4.00
N ARG A 56 -7.19 8.44 3.48
CA ARG A 56 -6.62 8.39 2.14
C ARG A 56 -5.10 8.41 2.18
N PHE A 57 -4.54 7.75 1.20
CA PHE A 57 -3.11 7.72 0.96
C PHE A 57 -2.86 8.31 -0.42
N SER A 58 -2.00 9.33 -0.48
CA SER A 58 -1.58 9.95 -1.73
C SER A 58 -0.05 9.96 -1.85
N ALA A 59 0.44 9.93 -3.08
CA ALA A 59 1.86 9.95 -3.37
C ALA A 59 2.18 11.14 -4.26
N GLY A 60 3.09 12.00 -3.77
CA GLY A 60 3.66 13.11 -4.51
C GLY A 60 5.05 12.79 -5.06
N VAL A 61 5.72 13.80 -5.58
CA VAL A 61 7.09 13.71 -6.06
C VAL A 61 8.04 13.68 -4.85
N GLY A 62 8.64 12.53 -4.59
CA GLY A 62 9.60 12.34 -3.51
C GLY A 62 8.99 12.14 -2.11
N CYS A 63 7.69 12.27 -1.95
CA CYS A 63 7.03 12.13 -0.65
C CYS A 63 5.67 11.43 -0.76
N VAL A 64 5.16 11.01 0.38
CA VAL A 64 3.86 10.37 0.55
C VAL A 64 3.09 11.07 1.65
N PHE A 65 1.78 11.11 1.52
CA PHE A 65 0.87 11.77 2.44
C PHE A 65 -0.18 10.77 2.94
N ALA A 66 -0.53 10.86 4.21
CA ALA A 66 -1.75 10.29 4.73
C ALA A 66 -2.68 11.43 5.14
N GLU A 67 -3.92 11.33 4.73
CA GLU A 67 -4.97 12.33 4.90
C GLU A 67 -6.22 11.64 5.44
N TYR A 68 -7.07 12.36 6.15
CA TYR A 68 -8.41 11.91 6.45
C TYR A 68 -9.43 12.93 5.95
N THR A 69 -10.59 12.43 5.58
CA THR A 69 -11.76 13.25 5.25
C THR A 69 -12.76 13.13 6.40
N ASN A 70 -13.21 14.26 6.93
CA ASN A 70 -14.28 14.25 7.92
C ASN A 70 -15.64 14.04 7.26
N LYS A 71 -16.68 13.83 8.05
CA LYS A 71 -18.07 13.67 7.55
C LYS A 71 -18.63 14.93 6.88
N ASP A 72 -18.03 16.09 7.10
CA ASP A 72 -18.38 17.36 6.46
C ASP A 72 -17.72 17.52 5.09
N GLY A 73 -16.88 16.57 4.68
CA GLY A 73 -16.19 16.55 3.39
C GLY A 73 -14.88 17.35 3.35
N GLU A 74 -14.42 17.83 4.51
CA GLU A 74 -13.12 18.52 4.61
C GLU A 74 -12.00 17.48 4.74
N THR A 75 -10.87 17.75 4.08
CA THR A 75 -9.70 16.86 4.09
C THR A 75 -8.55 17.49 4.84
N PHE A 76 -7.98 16.73 5.77
CA PHE A 76 -6.86 17.14 6.62
C PHE A 76 -5.68 16.20 6.45
N MET A 77 -4.47 16.76 6.38
CA MET A 77 -3.23 15.99 6.33
C MET A 77 -2.84 15.54 7.74
N ILE A 78 -2.52 14.24 7.88
CA ILE A 78 -2.13 13.64 9.16
C ILE A 78 -0.64 13.39 9.23
N SER A 79 -0.05 12.92 8.14
CA SER A 79 1.38 12.63 8.09
C SER A 79 1.96 12.82 6.72
N ARG A 80 3.23 13.23 6.69
CA ARG A 80 4.03 13.38 5.50
C ARG A 80 5.34 12.62 5.68
N ALA A 81 5.73 11.81 4.73
CA ALA A 81 6.93 11.01 4.81
C ALA A 81 7.63 10.90 3.46
N ASP A 82 8.88 10.48 3.48
CA ASP A 82 9.58 10.13 2.25
C ASP A 82 9.02 8.84 1.60
N CYS A 83 9.42 8.58 0.36
CA CYS A 83 8.93 7.44 -0.39
C CYS A 83 9.30 6.06 0.22
N HIS A 84 10.25 6.00 1.13
CA HIS A 84 10.62 4.75 1.82
C HIS A 84 9.51 4.26 2.75
N HIS A 85 8.73 5.17 3.33
CA HIS A 85 7.60 4.86 4.21
C HIS A 85 6.31 4.46 3.47
N LYS A 86 6.29 4.63 2.13
CA LYS A 86 5.13 4.33 1.28
C LYS A 86 4.43 3.01 1.58
N PRO A 87 5.11 1.84 1.60
CA PRO A 87 4.43 0.56 1.82
C PRO A 87 3.81 0.45 3.22
N LYS A 88 4.46 1.04 4.24
CA LYS A 88 3.98 1.02 5.62
C LYS A 88 2.73 1.89 5.77
N ILE A 89 2.78 3.13 5.30
CA ILE A 89 1.65 4.07 5.39
C ILE A 89 0.45 3.56 4.58
N ALA A 90 0.67 3.06 3.36
CA ALA A 90 -0.41 2.52 2.54
C ALA A 90 -1.09 1.31 3.19
N SER A 91 -0.32 0.41 3.83
CA SER A 91 -0.88 -0.74 4.55
C SER A 91 -1.64 -0.30 5.81
N ALA A 92 -1.11 0.68 6.54
CA ALA A 92 -1.73 1.24 7.73
C ALA A 92 -3.08 1.91 7.41
N VAL A 93 -3.13 2.79 6.42
CA VAL A 93 -4.36 3.43 5.95
C VAL A 93 -5.40 2.40 5.50
N LYS A 94 -4.97 1.36 4.78
CA LYS A 94 -5.88 0.27 4.39
C LYS A 94 -6.43 -0.48 5.60
N ALA A 95 -5.61 -0.75 6.61
CA ALA A 95 -6.02 -1.45 7.82
C ALA A 95 -7.08 -0.64 8.58
N VAL A 96 -6.85 0.68 8.74
CA VAL A 96 -7.80 1.57 9.41
C VAL A 96 -9.14 1.67 8.67
N ASN A 97 -9.11 1.85 7.34
CA ASN A 97 -10.34 1.90 6.55
C ASN A 97 -11.12 0.58 6.60
N ASN A 98 -10.41 -0.55 6.66
CA ASN A 98 -11.06 -1.84 6.83
C ASN A 98 -11.70 -1.95 8.21
N PHE A 99 -11.03 -1.49 9.27
CA PHE A 99 -11.58 -1.44 10.61
C PHE A 99 -12.85 -0.57 10.68
N MET A 100 -12.83 0.61 10.06
CA MET A 100 -13.98 1.52 10.04
C MET A 100 -15.19 0.97 9.26
N ARG A 101 -14.95 0.14 8.23
CA ARG A 101 -16.01 -0.43 7.37
C ARG A 101 -16.60 -1.73 7.89
N TYR A 102 -15.82 -2.50 8.61
CA TYR A 102 -16.19 -3.82 9.07
C TYR A 102 -16.19 -3.83 10.60
N ASP A 103 -17.22 -4.42 11.18
CA ASP A 103 -17.30 -4.61 12.61
C ASP A 103 -16.07 -5.37 13.14
N GLU A 104 -15.65 -5.12 14.38
CA GLU A 104 -14.44 -5.63 15.03
C GLU A 104 -14.18 -7.12 14.81
N HIS A 105 -15.25 -7.93 14.83
CA HIS A 105 -15.19 -9.37 14.52
C HIS A 105 -14.80 -9.69 13.06
N ALA A 106 -15.12 -8.82 12.13
CA ALA A 106 -14.77 -9.00 10.71
C ALA A 106 -13.32 -8.60 10.44
N PHE A 107 -12.77 -7.63 11.20
CA PHE A 107 -11.37 -7.22 11.09
C PHE A 107 -10.41 -8.35 11.44
N HIS A 108 -10.62 -9.06 12.54
CA HIS A 108 -9.83 -10.23 12.94
C HIS A 108 -9.93 -11.40 11.94
N LYS A 109 -11.04 -11.51 11.22
CA LYS A 109 -11.26 -12.53 10.19
C LYS A 109 -10.57 -12.19 8.86
N HIS A 110 -10.38 -10.90 8.59
CA HIS A 110 -9.72 -10.35 7.40
C HIS A 110 -8.36 -9.70 7.73
N ALA A 111 -7.90 -9.80 8.99
CA ALA A 111 -6.51 -9.47 9.33
C ALA A 111 -5.59 -10.25 8.38
N PRO A 112 -4.54 -9.61 7.87
CA PRO A 112 -3.80 -10.08 6.70
C PRO A 112 -2.97 -11.34 6.98
N GLN A 113 -3.64 -12.46 7.25
CA GLN A 113 -3.00 -13.77 7.18
C GLN A 113 -2.50 -14.09 5.77
N ASP A 114 -2.99 -13.35 4.77
CA ASP A 114 -2.67 -13.54 3.35
C ASP A 114 -1.49 -12.71 2.84
N LEU A 115 -0.76 -12.02 3.72
CA LEU A 115 0.46 -11.30 3.32
C LEU A 115 1.65 -12.23 3.06
N VAL A 116 1.50 -13.52 3.38
CA VAL A 116 2.56 -14.51 3.27
C VAL A 116 2.13 -15.63 2.33
N CYS A 117 2.97 -15.93 1.37
CA CYS A 117 2.71 -17.02 0.43
C CYS A 117 2.64 -18.38 1.17
N PRO A 118 1.54 -19.14 1.07
CA PRO A 118 1.39 -20.44 1.76
C PRO A 118 2.38 -21.51 1.27
N LYS A 119 3.02 -21.31 0.10
CA LYS A 119 3.98 -22.26 -0.47
C LYS A 119 5.42 -22.02 -0.03
N CYS A 120 5.83 -20.77 0.16
CA CYS A 120 7.24 -20.44 0.43
C CYS A 120 7.46 -19.55 1.65
N GLY A 121 6.40 -19.16 2.36
CA GLY A 121 6.47 -18.31 3.55
C GLY A 121 6.94 -16.87 3.31
N ARG A 122 7.11 -16.44 2.05
CA ARG A 122 7.54 -15.06 1.74
C ARG A 122 6.37 -14.12 1.66
N ALA A 123 6.55 -12.90 2.16
CA ALA A 123 5.56 -11.85 2.07
C ALA A 123 5.26 -11.49 0.60
N TYR A 124 3.99 -11.24 0.30
CA TYR A 124 3.57 -10.68 -0.97
C TYR A 124 4.05 -9.23 -1.10
N ARG A 125 4.27 -8.77 -2.33
CA ARG A 125 4.47 -7.33 -2.56
C ARG A 125 3.19 -6.57 -2.26
N PRO A 126 3.28 -5.37 -1.66
CA PRO A 126 2.11 -4.52 -1.45
C PRO A 126 1.28 -4.37 -2.74
N GLY A 127 -0.01 -4.68 -2.66
CA GLY A 127 -0.92 -4.63 -3.81
C GLY A 127 -0.86 -5.81 -4.79
N SER A 128 -0.13 -6.89 -4.46
CA SER A 128 -0.05 -8.10 -5.29
C SER A 128 -0.51 -9.33 -4.52
N GLU A 129 -1.45 -10.06 -5.07
CA GLU A 129 -1.92 -11.35 -4.56
C GLU A 129 -1.06 -12.54 -5.04
N THR A 130 -0.03 -12.27 -5.82
CA THR A 130 0.80 -13.32 -6.44
C THR A 130 2.23 -13.31 -5.91
N CYS A 131 2.70 -14.46 -5.45
CA CYS A 131 4.08 -14.63 -5.02
C CYS A 131 5.03 -14.69 -6.22
N LEU A 132 5.92 -13.71 -6.36
CA LEU A 132 6.89 -13.67 -7.46
C LEU A 132 7.87 -14.85 -7.45
N THR A 133 8.15 -15.43 -6.29
CA THR A 133 9.06 -16.57 -6.15
C THR A 133 8.39 -17.89 -6.53
N CYS A 134 7.12 -18.06 -6.17
CA CYS A 134 6.34 -19.25 -6.49
C CYS A 134 5.62 -19.15 -7.84
N PHE A 135 5.68 -17.97 -8.47
CA PHE A 135 5.07 -17.76 -9.77
C PHE A 135 5.78 -18.60 -10.82
N SER A 136 5.11 -19.62 -11.29
CA SER A 136 5.69 -20.54 -12.27
C SER A 136 5.86 -19.86 -13.61
N LYS A 137 7.12 -19.54 -13.99
CA LYS A 137 7.50 -19.02 -15.31
C LYS A 137 6.90 -19.85 -16.45
N ARG A 138 6.77 -21.17 -16.24
CA ARG A 138 6.14 -22.09 -17.23
C ARG A 138 4.68 -21.75 -17.50
N LYS A 139 3.89 -21.37 -16.47
CA LYS A 139 2.48 -21.03 -16.67
C LYS A 139 2.31 -19.72 -17.43
N MET A 140 3.21 -18.77 -17.23
CA MET A 140 3.24 -17.49 -17.97
C MET A 140 3.64 -17.72 -19.44
N ILE A 141 4.71 -18.49 -19.68
CA ILE A 141 5.16 -18.83 -21.04
C ILE A 141 4.06 -19.59 -21.79
N ARG A 142 3.37 -20.53 -21.14
CA ARG A 142 2.26 -21.26 -21.75
C ARG A 142 1.12 -20.31 -22.19
N ARG A 143 0.73 -19.36 -21.35
CA ARG A 143 -0.29 -18.34 -21.71
C ARG A 143 0.17 -17.44 -22.86
N LEU A 144 1.44 -16.99 -22.84
CA LEU A 144 2.04 -16.26 -23.95
C LEU A 144 2.04 -17.07 -25.25
N TRP A 145 2.36 -18.37 -25.14
CA TRP A 145 2.34 -19.27 -26.29
C TRP A 145 0.94 -19.47 -26.85
N ASP A 146 -0.08 -19.62 -26.00
CA ASP A 146 -1.47 -19.75 -26.43
C ASP A 146 -1.97 -18.50 -27.16
N VAL A 147 -1.56 -17.31 -26.75
CA VAL A 147 -1.85 -16.04 -27.43
C VAL A 147 -1.05 -15.90 -28.73
N ALA A 148 0.20 -16.35 -28.78
CA ALA A 148 1.05 -16.28 -29.96
C ALA A 148 0.71 -17.34 -31.04
N LYS A 149 0.10 -18.45 -30.64
CA LYS A 149 -0.21 -19.60 -31.51
C LYS A 149 -0.98 -19.25 -32.80
N PRO A 150 -2.00 -18.38 -32.78
CA PRO A 150 -2.69 -17.99 -34.04
C PRO A 150 -1.80 -17.18 -35.00
N TYR A 151 -0.77 -16.50 -34.44
CA TYR A 151 0.12 -15.61 -35.20
C TYR A 151 1.45 -16.27 -35.61
N LYS A 152 1.63 -17.56 -35.38
CA LYS A 152 2.88 -18.29 -35.62
C LYS A 152 3.45 -18.09 -37.04
N TRP A 153 2.59 -18.06 -38.07
CA TRP A 153 3.00 -17.87 -39.46
C TRP A 153 3.53 -16.44 -39.71
N TYR A 154 2.92 -15.44 -39.13
CA TYR A 154 3.39 -14.05 -39.25
C TYR A 154 4.74 -13.85 -38.54
N ILE A 155 4.92 -14.47 -37.36
CA ILE A 155 6.18 -14.46 -36.61
C ILE A 155 7.28 -15.14 -37.43
N PHE A 156 6.98 -16.30 -38.04
CA PHE A 156 7.93 -17.02 -38.85
C PHE A 156 8.29 -16.25 -40.14
N ALA A 157 7.32 -15.67 -40.83
CA ALA A 157 7.56 -14.84 -42.02
C ALA A 157 8.42 -13.61 -41.69
N SER A 158 8.12 -12.92 -40.59
CA SER A 158 8.93 -11.77 -40.11
C SER A 158 10.37 -12.17 -39.83
N MET A 159 10.57 -13.32 -39.17
CA MET A 159 11.90 -13.84 -38.85
C MET A 159 12.68 -14.20 -40.12
N MET A 160 12.03 -14.80 -41.12
CA MET A 160 12.64 -15.12 -42.41
C MET A 160 13.08 -13.86 -43.17
N ILE A 161 12.22 -12.83 -43.19
CA ILE A 161 12.53 -11.55 -43.84
C ILE A 161 13.75 -10.91 -43.14
N PHE A 162 13.78 -10.93 -41.80
CA PHE A 162 14.91 -10.38 -41.03
C PHE A 162 16.22 -11.11 -41.38
N VAL A 163 16.21 -12.44 -41.45
CA VAL A 163 17.41 -13.22 -41.80
C VAL A 163 17.86 -12.92 -43.23
N LEU A 164 16.93 -12.82 -44.19
CA LEU A 164 17.26 -12.49 -45.58
C LEU A 164 17.87 -11.09 -45.71
N THR A 165 17.30 -10.10 -45.01
CA THR A 165 17.86 -8.73 -45.02
C THR A 165 19.19 -8.60 -44.32
N SER A 166 19.50 -9.50 -43.36
CA SER A 166 20.80 -9.50 -42.68
C SER A 166 21.89 -10.26 -43.41
N ALA A 167 21.52 -11.05 -44.43
CA ALA A 167 22.44 -11.87 -45.26
C ALA A 167 22.89 -11.16 -46.56
N VAL A 168 22.31 -9.99 -46.87
CA VAL A 168 22.67 -9.12 -48.01
C VAL A 168 23.51 -7.96 -47.52
#